data_409f5f0ebdbcf38fa83815de7bc75f9a
#
_entry.id   409f5f0ebdbcf38fa83815de7bc75f9a
#
_cell.length_a   1.000
_cell.length_b   1.000
_cell.length_c   1.000
_cell.angle_alpha   90.00
_cell.angle_beta   90.00
_cell.angle_gamma   90.00
#
_symmetry.space_group_name_H-M   'P 1'
#
loop_
_entity.id
_entity.type
_entity.pdbx_description
1 polymer ?
#
loop_
_entity_poly.entity_id
_entity_poly.type
_entity_poly.pdbx_seq_one_letter_code
_entity_poly.pdbx_strand_id
1 'polypeptide(L)'
;TRISRKITSEEDKVLLQKDLNVIYDWANKNLMKFNENKFEQMSHGEAKNIKIEPYKTQSGNEIKIGETVRDLGVIANNNLLFREHIDNIVTSSKIMSGVLLRTFSTRQEEPMMRMFNSYIKSKLEYCSLVWSP
;
A
#
# COMPACT_ATOMS: atom_id res chain seq x y z
N THR A 1 -2.46 -9.57 -3.00
CA THR A 1 -3.53 -10.16 -2.15
C THR A 1 -3.40 -9.58 -0.76
N ARG A 2 -4.50 -9.21 -0.15
CA ARG A 2 -4.58 -8.70 1.22
C ARG A 2 -5.49 -9.59 2.05
N ILE A 3 -5.06 -9.92 3.25
CA ILE A 3 -5.85 -10.63 4.25
C ILE A 3 -5.98 -9.71 5.46
N SER A 4 -7.14 -9.60 6.04
CA SER A 4 -7.36 -8.79 7.23
C SER A 4 -8.38 -9.45 8.15
N ARG A 5 -8.14 -9.34 9.46
CA ARG A 5 -9.05 -9.83 10.50
C ARG A 5 -9.00 -8.87 11.69
N LYS A 6 -10.14 -8.65 12.32
CA LYS A 6 -10.20 -7.94 13.59
C LYS A 6 -9.64 -8.89 14.67
N ILE A 7 -8.62 -8.47 15.40
CA ILE A 7 -7.99 -9.25 16.46
C ILE A 7 -8.49 -8.72 17.80
N THR A 8 -9.25 -9.55 18.50
CA THR A 8 -9.80 -9.26 19.83
C THR A 8 -9.30 -10.24 20.88
N SER A 9 -8.81 -11.39 20.45
CA SER A 9 -8.29 -12.47 21.29
C SER A 9 -7.06 -13.12 20.66
N GLU A 10 -6.35 -13.95 21.45
CA GLU A 10 -5.24 -14.78 20.91
C GLU A 10 -5.74 -15.81 19.89
N GLU A 11 -6.97 -16.27 20.02
CA GLU A 11 -7.60 -17.20 19.09
C GLU A 11 -7.74 -16.59 17.69
N ASP A 12 -8.04 -15.27 17.61
CA ASP A 12 -8.14 -14.57 16.32
C ASP A 12 -6.82 -14.57 15.57
N LYS A 13 -5.68 -14.53 16.28
CA LYS A 13 -4.35 -14.64 15.66
C LYS A 13 -4.16 -16.00 15.00
N VAL A 14 -4.53 -17.06 15.72
CA VAL A 14 -4.44 -18.44 15.20
C VAL A 14 -5.33 -18.58 13.96
N LEU A 15 -6.52 -18.00 13.98
CA LEU A 15 -7.43 -18.00 12.84
C LEU A 15 -6.85 -17.26 11.64
N LEU A 16 -6.20 -16.10 11.84
CA LEU A 16 -5.58 -15.37 10.74
C LEU A 16 -4.40 -16.13 10.12
N GLN A 17 -3.58 -16.82 10.97
CA GLN A 17 -2.54 -17.73 10.47
C GLN A 17 -3.14 -18.88 9.65
N LYS A 18 -4.28 -19.42 10.09
CA LYS A 18 -4.99 -20.47 9.36
C LYS A 18 -5.52 -19.95 8.01
N ASP A 19 -6.09 -18.74 7.97
CA ASP A 19 -6.54 -18.10 6.74
C ASP A 19 -5.37 -17.93 5.75
N LEU A 20 -4.20 -17.53 6.24
CA LEU A 20 -2.99 -17.45 5.43
C LEU A 20 -2.60 -18.81 4.83
N ASN A 21 -2.63 -19.87 5.64
CA ASN A 21 -2.32 -21.23 5.17
C ASN A 21 -3.31 -21.72 4.10
N VAL A 22 -4.60 -21.40 4.25
CA VAL A 22 -5.63 -21.72 3.23
C VAL A 22 -5.31 -21.04 1.89
N ILE A 23 -4.83 -19.81 1.92
CA ILE A 23 -4.43 -19.09 0.70
C ILE A 23 -3.19 -19.72 0.05
N TYR A 24 -2.22 -20.19 0.84
CA TYR A 24 -1.10 -20.97 0.31
C TYR A 24 -1.56 -22.26 -0.37
N ASP A 25 -2.48 -22.98 0.26
CA ASP A 25 -3.03 -24.22 -0.33
C ASP A 25 -3.76 -23.95 -1.64
N TRP A 26 -4.52 -22.86 -1.69
CA TRP A 26 -5.18 -22.43 -2.93
C TRP A 26 -4.15 -22.07 -4.01
N ALA A 27 -3.11 -21.34 -3.68
CA ALA A 27 -2.06 -20.98 -4.64
C ALA A 27 -1.32 -22.21 -5.18
N ASN A 28 -0.98 -23.16 -4.31
CA ASN A 28 -0.34 -24.41 -4.70
C ASN A 28 -1.21 -25.24 -5.64
N LYS A 29 -2.52 -25.33 -5.37
CA LYS A 29 -3.48 -26.02 -6.25
C LYS A 29 -3.58 -25.36 -7.64
N ASN A 30 -3.37 -24.04 -7.71
CA ASN A 30 -3.42 -23.29 -8.96
C ASN A 30 -2.03 -23.06 -9.58
N LEU A 31 -0.98 -23.78 -9.13
CA LEU A 31 0.38 -23.68 -9.61
C LEU A 31 0.97 -22.24 -9.52
N MET A 32 0.51 -21.47 -8.54
CA MET A 32 0.96 -20.11 -8.27
C MET A 32 1.95 -20.11 -7.09
N LYS A 33 3.05 -19.38 -7.23
CA LYS A 33 4.02 -19.21 -6.15
C LYS A 33 3.99 -17.79 -5.62
N PHE A 34 3.87 -17.64 -4.30
CA PHE A 34 4.02 -16.36 -3.65
C PHE A 34 5.49 -15.97 -3.50
N ASN A 35 5.77 -14.68 -3.63
CA ASN A 35 7.06 -14.13 -3.25
C ASN A 35 7.01 -13.75 -1.76
N GLU A 36 7.45 -14.66 -0.90
CA GLU A 36 7.41 -14.48 0.56
C GLU A 36 8.22 -13.29 1.05
N ASN A 37 9.27 -12.89 0.32
CA ASN A 37 10.08 -11.70 0.65
C ASN A 37 9.30 -10.37 0.54
N LYS A 38 8.12 -10.40 -0.10
CA LYS A 38 7.22 -9.24 -0.24
C LYS A 38 6.06 -9.27 0.74
N PHE A 39 6.04 -10.23 1.66
CA PHE A 39 5.01 -10.28 2.67
C PHE A 39 5.31 -9.26 3.75
N GLU A 40 4.30 -8.50 4.08
CA GLU A 40 4.34 -7.49 5.13
C GLU A 40 3.10 -7.62 6.00
N GLN A 41 3.32 -7.51 7.30
CA GLN A 41 2.27 -7.51 8.32
C GLN A 41 2.14 -6.09 8.86
N MET A 42 0.92 -5.58 8.93
CA MET A 42 0.63 -4.30 9.56
C MET A 42 -0.56 -4.45 10.51
N SER A 43 -0.45 -3.83 11.67
CA SER A 43 -1.54 -3.76 12.64
C SER A 43 -2.11 -2.36 12.65
N HIS A 44 -3.44 -2.25 12.58
CA HIS A 44 -4.15 -0.97 12.67
C HIS A 44 -4.85 -0.85 14.03
N GLY A 45 -4.83 0.35 14.59
CA GLY A 45 -5.46 0.67 15.86
C GLY A 45 -4.64 0.28 17.08
N GLU A 46 -5.12 0.65 18.25
CA GLU A 46 -4.52 0.30 19.54
C GLU A 46 -5.05 -1.07 20.01
N ALA A 47 -4.26 -2.10 19.82
CA ALA A 47 -4.50 -3.39 20.45
C ALA A 47 -4.12 -3.29 21.92
N LYS A 48 -5.03 -2.81 22.77
CA LYS A 48 -4.81 -2.83 24.23
C LYS A 48 -4.64 -4.28 24.68
N ASN A 49 -3.44 -4.60 25.16
CA ASN A 49 -3.07 -5.90 25.76
C ASN A 49 -2.88 -7.10 24.82
N ILE A 50 -2.82 -6.92 23.50
CA ILE A 50 -2.50 -8.02 22.61
C ILE A 50 -1.08 -7.80 22.03
N LYS A 51 -0.16 -8.70 22.36
CA LYS A 51 1.20 -8.66 21.82
C LYS A 51 1.17 -8.93 20.32
N ILE A 52 1.73 -8.01 19.53
CA ILE A 52 1.87 -8.20 18.10
C ILE A 52 3.05 -9.14 17.86
N GLU A 53 2.76 -10.34 17.37
CA GLU A 53 3.75 -11.33 17.00
C GLU A 53 3.75 -11.52 15.47
N PRO A 54 4.91 -11.82 14.87
CA PRO A 54 4.96 -12.05 13.44
C PRO A 54 4.25 -13.35 13.05
N TYR A 55 3.44 -13.29 11.99
CA TYR A 55 2.92 -14.50 11.34
C TYR A 55 4.02 -15.21 10.58
N LYS A 56 3.81 -16.50 10.31
CA LYS A 56 4.82 -17.31 9.62
C LYS A 56 4.39 -17.63 8.20
N THR A 57 5.34 -17.58 7.28
CA THR A 57 5.17 -18.05 5.90
C THR A 57 5.12 -19.57 5.86
N GLN A 58 4.76 -20.14 4.71
CA GLN A 58 4.79 -21.59 4.50
C GLN A 58 6.20 -22.17 4.67
N SER A 59 7.24 -21.41 4.34
CA SER A 59 8.65 -21.78 4.55
C SER A 59 9.11 -21.68 6.01
N GLY A 60 8.24 -21.26 6.93
CA GLY A 60 8.55 -21.10 8.36
C GLY A 60 9.23 -19.77 8.72
N ASN A 61 9.46 -18.88 7.74
CA ASN A 61 10.04 -17.55 7.98
C ASN A 61 9.00 -16.62 8.61
N GLU A 62 9.46 -15.73 9.48
CA GLU A 62 8.62 -14.71 10.06
C GLU A 62 8.32 -13.59 9.07
N ILE A 63 7.05 -13.17 9.01
CA ILE A 63 6.62 -12.04 8.18
C ILE A 63 7.02 -10.74 8.85
N LYS A 64 7.67 -9.85 8.10
CA LYS A 64 8.13 -8.55 8.59
C LYS A 64 6.95 -7.70 9.06
N ILE A 65 7.01 -7.23 10.31
CA ILE A 65 6.07 -6.25 10.84
C ILE A 65 6.53 -4.86 10.41
N GLY A 66 5.67 -4.13 9.71
CA GLY A 66 5.92 -2.78 9.24
C GLY A 66 4.96 -1.77 9.86
N GLU A 67 5.45 -0.55 10.08
CA GLU A 67 4.61 0.59 10.47
C GLU A 67 3.98 1.29 9.27
N THR A 68 4.60 1.14 8.11
CA THR A 68 4.12 1.65 6.82
C THR A 68 4.14 0.54 5.78
N VAL A 69 3.11 0.49 4.96
CA VAL A 69 2.98 -0.47 3.85
C VAL A 69 2.60 0.28 2.58
N ARG A 70 3.20 -0.15 1.47
CA ARG A 70 2.82 0.33 0.13
C ARG A 70 1.89 -0.69 -0.54
N ASP A 71 0.60 -0.37 -0.57
CA ASP A 71 -0.40 -1.21 -1.22
C ASP A 71 -0.93 -0.53 -2.48
N LEU A 72 -0.79 -1.20 -3.65
CA LEU A 72 -1.20 -0.70 -4.97
C LEU A 72 -0.75 0.75 -5.26
N GLY A 73 0.42 1.13 -4.76
CA GLY A 73 0.98 2.47 -4.97
C GLY A 73 0.61 3.50 -3.90
N VAL A 74 -0.35 3.20 -3.03
CA VAL A 74 -0.70 4.05 -1.88
C VAL A 74 0.15 3.65 -0.67
N ILE A 75 0.73 4.63 0.00
CA ILE A 75 1.47 4.42 1.25
C ILE A 75 0.51 4.68 2.40
N ALA A 76 0.25 3.65 3.19
CA ALA A 76 -0.55 3.72 4.40
C ALA A 76 0.31 3.39 5.61
N ASN A 77 0.07 4.06 6.73
CA ASN A 77 0.67 3.73 8.01
C ASN A 77 -0.35 3.03 8.93
N ASN A 78 0.14 2.52 10.08
CA ASN A 78 -0.65 1.83 11.08
C ASN A 78 -1.81 2.69 11.65
N ASN A 79 -1.68 4.02 11.63
CA ASN A 79 -2.69 4.97 12.09
C ASN A 79 -3.65 5.43 10.98
N LEU A 80 -3.50 4.89 9.75
CA LEU A 80 -4.26 5.31 8.56
C LEU A 80 -4.10 6.81 8.23
N LEU A 81 -2.96 7.39 8.60
CA LEU A 81 -2.57 8.73 8.23
C LEU A 81 -1.79 8.68 6.92
N PHE A 82 -2.31 9.27 5.88
CA PHE A 82 -1.71 9.23 4.54
C PHE A 82 -0.72 10.38 4.28
N ARG A 83 -0.19 11.02 5.32
CA ARG A 83 0.71 12.18 5.19
C ARG A 83 1.91 11.89 4.28
N GLU A 84 2.62 10.78 4.53
CA GLU A 84 3.76 10.39 3.71
C GLU A 84 3.37 10.17 2.24
N HIS A 85 2.23 9.55 2.00
CA HIS A 85 1.69 9.37 0.65
C HIS A 85 1.42 10.71 -0.03
N ILE A 86 0.74 11.64 0.66
CA ILE A 86 0.41 12.98 0.16
C ILE A 86 1.70 13.76 -0.15
N ASP A 87 2.69 13.75 0.74
CA ASP A 87 3.97 14.43 0.53
C ASP A 87 4.70 13.88 -0.70
N ASN A 88 4.67 12.56 -0.91
CA ASN A 88 5.29 11.92 -2.06
C ASN A 88 4.60 12.27 -3.38
N ILE A 89 3.26 12.26 -3.44
CA ILE A 89 2.54 12.63 -4.66
C ILE A 89 2.68 14.11 -4.98
N VAL A 90 2.65 14.99 -3.98
CA VAL A 90 2.86 16.44 -4.16
C VAL A 90 4.26 16.72 -4.67
N THR A 91 5.28 16.13 -4.04
CA THR A 91 6.69 16.30 -4.44
C THR A 91 6.91 15.80 -5.86
N SER A 92 6.41 14.61 -6.19
CA SER A 92 6.57 14.04 -7.53
C SER A 92 5.81 14.84 -8.60
N SER A 93 4.67 15.43 -8.24
CA SER A 93 3.89 16.30 -9.13
C SER A 93 4.60 17.64 -9.39
N LYS A 94 5.22 18.23 -8.36
CA LYS A 94 6.06 19.44 -8.50
C LYS A 94 7.26 19.19 -9.40
N ILE A 95 7.95 18.06 -9.22
CA ILE A 95 9.07 17.67 -10.10
C ILE A 95 8.59 17.53 -11.54
N MET A 96 7.46 16.83 -11.76
CA MET A 96 6.91 16.65 -13.10
C MET A 96 6.51 17.99 -13.74
N SER A 97 5.89 18.90 -12.99
CA SER A 97 5.60 20.27 -13.47
C SER A 97 6.87 20.99 -13.93
N GLY A 98 7.93 20.92 -13.15
CA GLY A 98 9.22 21.50 -13.51
C GLY A 98 9.83 20.87 -14.77
N VAL A 99 9.69 19.56 -14.95
CA VAL A 99 10.13 18.86 -16.16
C VAL A 99 9.33 19.35 -17.38
N LEU A 100 8.00 19.37 -17.30
CA LEU A 100 7.14 19.81 -18.39
C LEU A 100 7.46 21.25 -18.80
N LEU A 101 7.60 22.15 -17.85
CA LEU A 101 7.91 23.56 -18.11
C LEU A 101 9.29 23.77 -18.73
N ARG A 102 10.26 22.90 -18.47
CA ARG A 102 11.61 22.99 -19.08
C ARG A 102 11.68 22.32 -20.44
N THR A 103 10.94 21.22 -20.63
CA THR A 103 11.01 20.42 -21.87
C THR A 103 10.23 21.06 -23.00
N PHE A 104 9.07 21.65 -22.71
CA PHE A 104 8.21 22.22 -23.75
C PHE A 104 8.35 23.73 -23.80
N SER A 105 8.67 24.25 -24.98
CA SER A 105 8.78 25.69 -25.24
C SER A 105 7.42 26.37 -25.41
N THR A 106 6.41 25.62 -25.88
CA THR A 106 5.04 26.16 -26.01
C THR A 106 4.46 26.54 -24.65
N ARG A 107 3.74 27.65 -24.62
CA ARG A 107 2.98 28.15 -23.46
C ARG A 107 1.50 28.36 -23.82
N GLN A 108 1.05 27.78 -24.95
CA GLN A 108 -0.35 27.83 -25.32
C GLN A 108 -1.18 27.06 -24.29
N GLU A 109 -2.37 27.56 -24.01
CA GLU A 109 -3.26 27.03 -22.97
C GLU A 109 -3.65 25.57 -23.23
N GLU A 110 -4.11 25.25 -24.43
CA GLU A 110 -4.62 23.92 -24.76
C GLU A 110 -3.58 22.81 -24.61
N PRO A 111 -2.36 22.87 -25.18
CA PRO A 111 -1.33 21.87 -24.94
C PRO A 111 -0.90 21.79 -23.47
N MET A 112 -0.81 22.92 -22.80
CA MET A 112 -0.43 22.96 -21.39
C MET A 112 -1.48 22.27 -20.50
N MET A 113 -2.77 22.51 -20.75
CA MET A 113 -3.86 21.84 -20.03
C MET A 113 -3.89 20.34 -20.30
N ARG A 114 -3.64 19.90 -21.52
CA ARG A 114 -3.53 18.46 -21.83
C ARG A 114 -2.39 17.81 -21.06
N MET A 115 -1.21 18.44 -21.01
CA MET A 115 -0.06 17.94 -20.25
C MET A 115 -0.35 17.93 -18.74
N PHE A 116 -0.95 18.98 -18.21
CA PHE A 116 -1.34 19.05 -16.81
C PHE A 116 -2.29 17.91 -16.44
N ASN A 117 -3.37 17.72 -17.22
CA ASN A 117 -4.35 16.68 -16.95
C ASN A 117 -3.74 15.27 -17.03
N SER A 118 -2.86 15.02 -18.02
CA SER A 118 -2.28 13.70 -18.25
C SER A 118 -1.19 13.33 -17.26
N TYR A 119 -0.31 14.27 -16.87
CA TYR A 119 0.89 13.95 -16.10
C TYR A 119 0.84 14.41 -14.64
N ILE A 120 0.06 15.43 -14.32
CA ILE A 120 0.01 16.00 -12.97
C ILE A 120 -1.30 15.63 -12.28
N LYS A 121 -2.42 15.99 -12.88
CA LYS A 121 -3.75 15.77 -12.31
C LYS A 121 -4.02 14.28 -12.08
N SER A 122 -3.74 13.44 -13.08
CA SER A 122 -3.90 11.99 -12.97
C SER A 122 -3.12 11.38 -11.79
N LYS A 123 -1.94 11.93 -11.51
CA LYS A 123 -1.10 11.49 -10.37
C LYS A 123 -1.65 11.98 -9.04
N LEU A 124 -2.14 13.23 -8.97
CA LEU A 124 -2.75 13.80 -7.77
C LEU A 124 -4.09 13.14 -7.40
N GLU A 125 -4.85 12.69 -8.39
CA GLU A 125 -6.17 12.08 -8.18
C GLU A 125 -6.13 10.56 -8.03
N TYR A 126 -4.95 9.94 -8.25
CA TYR A 126 -4.83 8.49 -8.17
C TYR A 126 -5.23 7.97 -6.79
N CYS A 127 -6.21 7.07 -6.76
CA CYS A 127 -6.77 6.47 -5.53
C CYS A 127 -7.21 7.49 -4.47
N SER A 128 -7.62 8.70 -4.86
CA SER A 128 -8.02 9.76 -3.92
C SER A 128 -9.14 9.33 -2.97
N LEU A 129 -10.03 8.44 -3.38
CA LEU A 129 -11.08 7.87 -2.53
C LEU A 129 -10.56 7.10 -1.32
N VAL A 130 -9.29 6.70 -1.33
CA VAL A 130 -8.66 5.94 -0.23
C VAL A 130 -8.02 6.86 0.79
N TRP A 131 -7.39 7.95 0.35
CA TRP A 131 -6.53 8.79 1.19
C TRP A 131 -7.01 10.24 1.36
N SER A 132 -8.03 10.65 0.60
CA SER A 132 -8.69 11.95 0.75
C SER A 132 -10.07 11.74 1.39
N PRO A 133 -10.37 12.43 2.49
CA PRO A 133 -11.68 12.34 3.15
C PRO A 133 -12.81 12.93 2.30
#